data_adb0acc4353eb39efbf6f0532b4b873e
#
_entry.id   adb0acc4353eb39efbf6f0532b4b873e
#
_cell.length_a   1.000
_cell.length_b   1.000
_cell.length_c   1.000
_cell.angle_alpha   90.00
_cell.angle_beta   90.00
_cell.angle_gamma   90.00
#
_symmetry.space_group_name_H-M   'P 1'
#
loop_
_entity.id
_entity.type
_entity.pdbx_description
1 polymer ?
#
loop_
_entity_poly.entity_id
_entity_poly.type
_entity_poly.pdbx_seq_one_letter_code
_entity_poly.pdbx_strand_id
1 'polypeptide(L)'
;MSRRLPVYILIDTSGSMKGEPIESVKVGLSDMIASLRLDPYALETACISIITFNSNVNQILPLTDLENLQLPDIQVPISGATFLGAALELMCQRYDAEVNMGSREQKGDWMPLLFVLTDGKPSDIQAYNEAIQRVKKHQ
;
A
#
# COMPACT_ATOMS: atom_id res chain seq x y z
N MET A 1 24.62 1.76 -1.51
CA MET A 1 23.23 1.29 -1.48
C MET A 1 22.34 2.26 -2.26
N SER A 2 21.54 1.72 -3.15
CA SER A 2 20.62 2.52 -3.95
C SER A 2 19.50 3.09 -3.08
N ARG A 3 19.01 4.27 -3.48
CA ARG A 3 17.81 4.83 -2.87
C ARG A 3 16.63 3.93 -3.23
N ARG A 4 15.77 3.68 -2.26
CA ARG A 4 14.57 2.85 -2.49
C ARG A 4 13.42 3.74 -2.97
N LEU A 5 12.53 3.13 -3.76
CA LEU A 5 11.24 3.73 -4.10
C LEU A 5 10.15 2.95 -3.35
N PRO A 6 9.68 3.47 -2.22
CA PRO A 6 8.61 2.80 -1.49
C PRO A 6 7.27 2.94 -2.22
N VAL A 7 6.54 1.83 -2.32
CA VAL A 7 5.22 1.80 -2.94
C VAL A 7 4.24 1.20 -1.95
N TYR A 8 3.26 2.00 -1.53
CA TYR A 8 2.21 1.55 -0.62
C TYR A 8 0.94 1.32 -1.40
N ILE A 9 0.41 0.10 -1.32
CA ILE A 9 -0.82 -0.31 -2.01
C ILE A 9 -1.87 -0.61 -0.96
N LEU A 10 -2.92 0.20 -0.94
CA LEU A 10 -4.05 0.03 -0.04
C LEU A 10 -5.18 -0.64 -0.79
N ILE A 11 -5.61 -1.80 -0.32
CA ILE A 11 -6.59 -2.62 -1.01
C ILE A 11 -7.86 -2.74 -0.17
N ASP A 12 -8.96 -2.30 -0.75
CA ASP A 12 -10.29 -2.44 -0.18
C ASP A 12 -10.67 -3.92 -0.15
N THR A 13 -10.94 -4.45 1.03
CA THR A 13 -11.44 -5.81 1.22
C THR A 13 -12.82 -5.80 1.88
N SER A 14 -13.60 -4.75 1.65
CA SER A 14 -15.01 -4.72 2.06
C SER A 14 -15.83 -5.76 1.28
N GLY A 15 -17.02 -6.05 1.76
CA GLY A 15 -17.84 -7.12 1.18
C GLY A 15 -18.09 -6.98 -0.31
N SER A 16 -18.20 -5.74 -0.81
CA SER A 16 -18.44 -5.48 -2.24
C SER A 16 -17.27 -5.89 -3.14
N MET A 17 -16.08 -6.06 -2.57
CA MET A 17 -14.89 -6.49 -3.32
C MET A 17 -14.85 -8.00 -3.53
N LYS A 18 -15.70 -8.75 -2.86
CA LYS A 18 -15.71 -10.22 -2.96
C LYS A 18 -16.03 -10.66 -4.39
N GLY A 19 -15.36 -11.72 -4.84
CA GLY A 19 -15.54 -12.27 -6.17
C GLY A 19 -14.67 -11.61 -7.21
N GLU A 20 -15.27 -11.19 -8.33
CA GLU A 20 -14.53 -10.66 -9.47
C GLU A 20 -13.66 -9.43 -9.16
N PRO A 21 -14.11 -8.42 -8.38
CA PRO A 21 -13.26 -7.26 -8.11
C PRO A 21 -11.95 -7.63 -7.43
N ILE A 22 -11.97 -8.43 -6.38
CA ILE A 22 -10.73 -8.79 -5.67
C ILE A 22 -9.86 -9.72 -6.51
N GLU A 23 -10.46 -10.61 -7.31
CA GLU A 23 -9.70 -11.47 -8.20
C GLU A 23 -8.96 -10.66 -9.26
N SER A 24 -9.60 -9.61 -9.80
CA SER A 24 -8.94 -8.69 -10.75
C SER A 24 -7.77 -7.98 -10.10
N VAL A 25 -7.90 -7.56 -8.84
CA VAL A 25 -6.81 -6.94 -8.08
C VAL A 25 -5.64 -7.92 -7.93
N LYS A 26 -5.91 -9.15 -7.56
CA LYS A 26 -4.87 -10.17 -7.37
C LYS A 26 -4.10 -10.43 -8.66
N VAL A 27 -4.81 -10.58 -9.77
CA VAL A 27 -4.19 -10.79 -11.09
C VAL A 27 -3.35 -9.58 -11.48
N GLY A 28 -3.90 -8.38 -11.32
CA GLY A 28 -3.18 -7.14 -11.64
C GLY A 28 -1.91 -6.97 -10.83
N LEU A 29 -1.95 -7.26 -9.52
CA LEU A 29 -0.78 -7.18 -8.66
C LEU A 29 0.29 -8.18 -9.08
N SER A 30 -0.12 -9.42 -9.37
CA SER A 30 0.80 -10.47 -9.81
C SER A 30 1.49 -10.08 -11.12
N ASP A 31 0.73 -9.58 -12.08
CA ASP A 31 1.26 -9.15 -13.38
C ASP A 31 2.19 -7.94 -13.22
N MET A 32 1.81 -6.97 -12.40
CA MET A 32 2.64 -5.80 -12.14
C MET A 32 3.99 -6.19 -11.55
N ILE A 33 3.98 -7.05 -10.55
CA ILE A 33 5.22 -7.49 -9.88
C ILE A 33 6.08 -8.28 -10.85
N ALA A 34 5.50 -9.17 -11.65
CA ALA A 34 6.25 -9.91 -12.65
C ALA A 34 6.92 -8.96 -13.66
N SER A 35 6.20 -7.95 -14.12
CA SER A 35 6.75 -6.95 -15.04
C SER A 35 7.87 -6.13 -14.42
N LEU A 36 7.70 -5.70 -13.17
CA LEU A 36 8.71 -4.92 -12.47
C LEU A 36 10.00 -5.73 -12.24
N ARG A 37 9.88 -7.02 -12.01
CA ARG A 37 11.03 -7.91 -11.82
C ARG A 37 11.87 -8.07 -13.08
N LEU A 38 11.31 -7.80 -14.25
CA LEU A 38 12.04 -7.83 -15.51
C LEU A 38 12.85 -6.56 -15.76
N ASP A 39 12.57 -5.49 -15.00
CA ASP A 39 13.29 -4.23 -15.11
C ASP A 39 14.40 -4.20 -14.05
N PRO A 40 15.69 -4.21 -14.45
CA PRO A 40 16.79 -4.23 -13.48
C PRO A 40 16.78 -3.06 -12.52
N TYR A 41 16.38 -1.88 -12.98
CA TYR A 41 16.32 -0.69 -12.13
C TYR A 41 15.23 -0.83 -11.06
N ALA A 42 14.04 -1.26 -11.47
CA ALA A 42 12.93 -1.48 -10.54
C ALA A 42 13.27 -2.59 -9.52
N LEU A 43 13.87 -3.68 -9.99
CA LEU A 43 14.28 -4.78 -9.11
C LEU A 43 15.24 -4.30 -8.03
N GLU A 44 16.10 -3.36 -8.36
CA GLU A 44 17.08 -2.81 -7.43
C GLU A 44 16.50 -1.77 -6.47
N THR A 45 15.48 -1.02 -6.88
CA THR A 45 15.01 0.15 -6.13
C THR A 45 13.63 0.02 -5.52
N ALA A 46 12.70 -0.67 -6.18
CA ALA A 46 11.30 -0.69 -5.73
C ALA A 46 11.10 -1.60 -4.52
N CYS A 47 10.37 -1.07 -3.53
CA CYS A 47 9.92 -1.82 -2.36
C CYS A 47 8.42 -1.67 -2.26
N ILE A 48 7.71 -2.74 -1.93
CA ILE A 48 6.25 -2.74 -1.92
C ILE A 48 5.73 -3.12 -0.54
N SER A 49 4.73 -2.37 -0.08
CA SER A 49 3.94 -2.67 1.11
C SER A 49 2.47 -2.79 0.72
N ILE A 50 1.76 -3.71 1.33
CA ILE A 50 0.33 -3.90 1.08
C ILE A 50 -0.43 -3.80 2.40
N ILE A 51 -1.43 -2.93 2.40
CA ILE A 51 -2.35 -2.71 3.52
C ILE A 51 -3.75 -3.03 3.03
N THR A 52 -4.44 -3.95 3.69
CA THR A 52 -5.85 -4.23 3.39
C THR A 52 -6.75 -3.52 4.39
N PHE A 53 -7.92 -3.13 3.95
CA PHE A 53 -8.88 -2.46 4.83
C PHE A 53 -10.31 -2.87 4.52
N ASN A 54 -11.04 -3.11 5.58
CA ASN A 54 -12.48 -3.30 5.62
C ASN A 54 -12.95 -2.65 6.93
N SER A 55 -13.61 -3.36 7.82
CA SER A 55 -13.82 -2.88 9.19
C SER A 55 -12.56 -2.99 10.04
N ASN A 56 -11.57 -3.75 9.57
CA ASN A 56 -10.25 -3.88 10.19
C ASN A 56 -9.19 -3.44 9.18
N VAL A 57 -8.08 -2.90 9.66
CA VAL A 57 -6.99 -2.44 8.83
C VAL A 57 -5.74 -3.21 9.19
N ASN A 58 -5.10 -3.83 8.20
CA ASN A 58 -3.94 -4.68 8.43
C ASN A 58 -2.87 -4.44 7.36
N GLN A 59 -1.63 -4.27 7.81
CA GLN A 59 -0.49 -4.32 6.90
C GLN A 59 -0.13 -5.79 6.70
N ILE A 60 -0.55 -6.37 5.58
CA ILE A 60 -0.32 -7.79 5.29
C ILE A 60 1.04 -8.05 4.67
N LEU A 61 1.67 -7.02 4.15
CA LEU A 61 3.03 -7.08 3.62
C LEU A 61 3.77 -5.82 4.06
N PRO A 62 4.76 -5.93 4.97
CA PRO A 62 5.61 -4.78 5.30
C PRO A 62 6.44 -4.38 4.07
N LEU A 63 7.01 -3.19 4.10
CA LEU A 63 7.79 -2.69 2.98
C LEU A 63 8.93 -3.65 2.67
N THR A 64 8.85 -4.30 1.51
CA THR A 64 9.75 -5.38 1.13
C THR A 64 10.27 -5.14 -0.29
N ASP A 65 11.56 -5.38 -0.51
CA ASP A 65 12.15 -5.25 -1.83
C ASP A 65 11.61 -6.33 -2.79
N LEU A 66 11.58 -5.98 -4.08
CA LEU A 66 11.00 -6.88 -5.10
C LEU A 66 11.67 -8.24 -5.17
N GLU A 67 12.96 -8.28 -4.91
CA GLU A 67 13.73 -9.52 -4.98
C GLU A 67 13.23 -10.57 -3.98
N ASN A 68 12.89 -10.12 -2.76
CA ASN A 68 12.49 -11.02 -1.67
C ASN A 68 10.98 -11.08 -1.48
N LEU A 69 10.21 -10.30 -2.24
CA LEU A 69 8.79 -10.18 -2.04
C LEU A 69 8.03 -11.42 -2.47
N GLN A 70 7.13 -11.88 -1.61
CA GLN A 70 6.14 -12.91 -1.93
C GLN A 70 4.77 -12.34 -1.66
N LEU A 71 3.88 -12.35 -2.67
CA LEU A 71 2.54 -11.82 -2.51
C LEU A 71 1.75 -12.65 -1.50
N PRO A 72 1.25 -12.02 -0.44
CA PRO A 72 0.37 -12.71 0.49
C PRO A 72 -0.99 -12.98 -0.14
N ASP A 73 -1.71 -13.96 0.39
CA ASP A 73 -3.08 -14.18 -0.01
C ASP A 73 -3.98 -13.08 0.57
N ILE A 74 -4.89 -12.58 -0.25
CA ILE A 74 -5.79 -11.50 0.13
C ILE A 74 -7.18 -12.09 0.35
N GLN A 75 -7.66 -11.99 1.58
CA GLN A 75 -8.96 -12.53 1.98
C GLN A 75 -10.00 -11.41 2.04
N VAL A 76 -11.20 -11.68 1.53
CA VAL A 76 -12.33 -10.76 1.62
C VAL A 76 -13.40 -11.41 2.49
N PRO A 77 -13.79 -10.79 3.61
CA PRO A 77 -14.86 -11.32 4.44
C PRO A 77 -16.22 -11.20 3.73
N ILE A 78 -17.22 -11.91 4.25
CA ILE A 78 -18.56 -11.91 3.67
C ILE A 78 -19.17 -10.50 3.69
N SER A 79 -18.88 -9.72 4.73
CA SER A 79 -19.33 -8.35 4.86
C SER A 79 -18.26 -7.52 5.56
N GLY A 80 -18.30 -6.23 5.35
CA GLY A 80 -17.36 -5.32 6.00
C GLY A 80 -17.52 -3.92 5.49
N ALA A 81 -17.18 -2.96 6.32
CA ALA A 81 -17.17 -1.54 5.97
C ALA A 81 -15.90 -1.18 5.18
N THR A 82 -15.81 0.08 4.76
CA THR A 82 -14.69 0.61 3.98
C THR A 82 -13.97 1.66 4.81
N PHE A 83 -13.10 1.23 5.71
CA PHE A 83 -12.38 2.13 6.64
C PHE A 83 -11.10 2.66 5.98
N LEU A 84 -11.28 3.38 4.88
CA LEU A 84 -10.15 3.96 4.14
C LEU A 84 -9.38 4.99 4.96
N GLY A 85 -10.06 5.78 5.80
CA GLY A 85 -9.39 6.73 6.67
C GLY A 85 -8.40 6.06 7.61
N ALA A 86 -8.82 4.98 8.27
CA ALA A 86 -7.95 4.21 9.14
C ALA A 86 -6.78 3.57 8.37
N ALA A 87 -7.02 3.13 7.14
CA ALA A 87 -5.97 2.57 6.28
C ALA A 87 -4.91 3.63 5.95
N LEU A 88 -5.33 4.84 5.61
CA LEU A 88 -4.40 5.94 5.32
C LEU A 88 -3.60 6.32 6.56
N GLU A 89 -4.21 6.31 7.75
CA GLU A 89 -3.51 6.56 9.00
C GLU A 89 -2.45 5.49 9.27
N LEU A 90 -2.78 4.22 9.08
CA LEU A 90 -1.81 3.14 9.24
C LEU A 90 -0.67 3.30 8.24
N MET A 91 -0.98 3.64 6.99
CA MET A 91 0.04 3.87 5.97
C MET A 91 1.00 4.98 6.39
N CYS A 92 0.48 6.10 6.93
CA CYS A 92 1.34 7.19 7.40
C CYS A 92 2.24 6.73 8.55
N GLN A 93 1.71 5.93 9.48
CA GLN A 93 2.50 5.38 10.59
C GLN A 93 3.61 4.46 10.07
N ARG A 94 3.29 3.60 9.12
CA ARG A 94 4.28 2.68 8.54
C ARG A 94 5.30 3.44 7.69
N TYR A 95 4.85 4.45 6.96
CA TYR A 95 5.74 5.35 6.23
C TYR A 95 6.79 5.95 7.17
N ASP A 96 6.36 6.50 8.30
CA ASP A 96 7.27 7.12 9.26
C ASP A 96 8.27 6.11 9.84
N ALA A 97 7.86 4.84 9.97
CA ALA A 97 8.70 3.78 10.54
C ALA A 97 9.60 3.08 9.52
N GLU A 98 9.14 2.94 8.27
CA GLU A 98 9.80 2.09 7.28
C GLU A 98 10.63 2.85 6.24
N VAL A 99 10.29 4.12 5.98
CA VAL A 99 10.94 4.89 4.92
C VAL A 99 12.12 5.66 5.48
N ASN A 100 13.25 5.57 4.79
CA ASN A 100 14.45 6.30 5.17
C ASN A 100 14.35 7.74 4.66
N MET A 101 14.26 8.69 5.59
CA MET A 101 14.15 10.12 5.28
C MET A 101 15.46 10.77 4.89
N GLY A 102 16.57 10.03 5.03
CA GLY A 102 17.88 10.57 4.73
C GLY A 102 18.50 11.34 5.88
N SER A 103 19.71 11.79 5.66
CA SER A 103 20.48 12.58 6.61
C SER A 103 21.28 13.63 5.85
N ARG A 104 22.10 14.41 6.58
CA ARG A 104 23.02 15.36 5.94
C ARG A 104 24.01 14.69 5.00
N GLU A 105 24.37 13.45 5.29
CA GLU A 105 25.41 12.73 4.58
C GLU A 105 24.88 11.81 3.49
N GLN A 106 23.63 11.36 3.62
CA GLN A 106 23.02 10.41 2.70
C GLN A 106 21.63 10.85 2.30
N LYS A 107 21.32 10.69 1.03
CA LYS A 107 19.94 10.88 0.55
C LYS A 107 19.05 9.77 1.08
N GLY A 108 17.83 10.12 1.48
CA GLY A 108 16.84 9.16 1.88
C GLY A 108 16.22 8.45 0.69
N ASP A 109 15.22 7.65 0.96
CA ASP A 109 14.42 6.98 -0.06
C ASP A 109 13.70 8.01 -0.93
N TRP A 110 13.31 7.59 -2.14
CA TRP A 110 12.47 8.40 -3.00
C TRP A 110 11.11 8.65 -2.34
N MET A 111 10.44 9.73 -2.72
CA MET A 111 9.09 9.98 -2.24
C MET A 111 8.20 8.78 -2.55
N PRO A 112 7.46 8.25 -1.56
CA PRO A 112 6.65 7.06 -1.79
C PRO A 112 5.51 7.30 -2.77
N LEU A 113 5.15 6.24 -3.48
CA LEU A 113 3.94 6.21 -4.30
C LEU A 113 2.84 5.52 -3.48
N LEU A 114 1.65 6.08 -3.56
CA LEU A 114 0.47 5.55 -2.88
C LEU A 114 -0.59 5.18 -3.92
N PHE A 115 -1.01 3.93 -3.90
CA PHE A 115 -2.12 3.45 -4.73
C PHE A 115 -3.25 2.97 -3.81
N VAL A 116 -4.47 3.39 -4.13
CA VAL A 116 -5.66 2.97 -3.39
C VAL A 116 -6.60 2.27 -4.35
N LEU A 117 -6.87 0.99 -4.09
CA LEU A 117 -7.74 0.16 -4.93
C LEU A 117 -9.04 -0.08 -4.16
N THR A 118 -10.08 0.64 -4.56
CA THR A 118 -11.38 0.59 -3.89
C THR A 118 -12.50 0.75 -4.92
N ASP A 119 -13.68 0.19 -4.60
CA ASP A 119 -14.87 0.33 -5.43
C ASP A 119 -15.93 1.24 -4.80
N GLY A 120 -15.62 1.87 -3.66
CA GLY A 120 -16.61 2.65 -2.93
C GLY A 120 -16.06 3.86 -2.20
N LYS A 121 -16.95 4.44 -1.39
CA LYS A 121 -16.62 5.59 -0.55
C LYS A 121 -16.19 5.12 0.84
N PRO A 122 -15.33 5.89 1.52
CA PRO A 122 -14.95 5.54 2.88
C PRO A 122 -16.15 5.56 3.82
N SER A 123 -16.21 4.59 4.73
CA SER A 123 -17.24 4.54 5.79
C SER A 123 -16.87 5.46 6.95
N ASP A 124 -15.58 5.69 7.15
CA ASP A 124 -15.03 6.52 8.23
C ASP A 124 -14.65 7.92 7.70
N ILE A 125 -15.65 8.71 7.33
CA ILE A 125 -15.47 9.97 6.61
C ILE A 125 -14.59 10.95 7.37
N GLN A 126 -14.81 11.11 8.68
CA GLN A 126 -13.99 12.02 9.48
C GLN A 126 -12.53 11.59 9.53
N ALA A 127 -12.28 10.32 9.81
CA ALA A 127 -10.93 9.78 9.83
C ALA A 127 -10.28 9.88 8.46
N TYR A 128 -11.05 9.66 7.39
CA TYR A 128 -10.57 9.81 6.02
C TYR A 128 -10.12 11.25 5.75
N ASN A 129 -10.93 12.23 6.11
CA ASN A 129 -10.59 13.64 5.89
C ASN A 129 -9.34 14.05 6.66
N GLU A 130 -9.20 13.60 7.89
CA GLU A 130 -8.00 13.87 8.71
C GLU A 130 -6.77 13.22 8.11
N ALA A 131 -6.91 11.96 7.65
CA ALA A 131 -5.80 11.21 7.06
C ALA A 131 -5.34 11.85 5.74
N ILE A 132 -6.26 12.34 4.91
CA ILE A 132 -5.90 13.04 3.67
C ILE A 132 -5.05 14.27 3.97
N GLN A 133 -5.38 15.04 5.01
CA GLN A 133 -4.55 16.18 5.40
C GLN A 133 -3.15 15.74 5.82
N ARG A 134 -3.06 14.62 6.53
CA ARG A 134 -1.76 14.07 6.94
C ARG A 134 -0.94 13.61 5.74
N VAL A 135 -1.56 12.94 4.78
CA VAL A 135 -0.89 12.52 3.54
C VAL A 135 -0.36 13.73 2.77
N LYS A 136 -1.15 14.80 2.68
CA LYS A 136 -0.72 16.02 2.00
C LYS A 136 0.51 16.65 2.64
N LYS A 137 0.66 16.54 3.95
CA LYS A 137 1.84 17.06 4.66
C LYS A 137 3.10 16.28 4.34
N HIS A 138 2.99 15.06 3.86
CA HIS A 138 4.13 14.21 3.51
C HIS A 138 4.61 14.42 2.06
N GLN A 139 3.92 15.24 1.31
CA GLN A 139 4.30 15.52 -0.08
C GLN A 139 5.36 16.62 -0.20
#